data_543e1f64e7e26e6e32cde219397f7d39
#
_entry.id   543e1f64e7e26e6e32cde219397f7d39
#
_cell.length_a   1.000
_cell.length_b   1.000
_cell.length_c   1.000
_cell.angle_alpha   90.00
_cell.angle_beta   90.00
_cell.angle_gamma   90.00
#
_symmetry.space_group_name_H-M   'P 1'
#
loop_
_entity.id
_entity.type
_entity.pdbx_description
1 polymer ?
#
loop_
_entity_poly.entity_id
_entity_poly.type
_entity_poly.pdbx_seq_one_letter_code
_entity_poly.pdbx_strand_id
1 'polypeptide(L)'
;MRSMNKRNKAVVLGVTFAVAATMLAGCSAGGAAPSADKAPSKDADSALRDMLPADIKEAGVLKIGTEAFYPPFEYLDADNTTVVGLDMALFQAIGDELGLTVDVTNMAFDGLLPALDAKRIDVVVAAMTDTKARQAKYDFVDYFLTGQGIVVPAGNPKSIKGVEDLCGLKVAALEASTQVSLLEKFNTEECAGDPIVVTALATDADAMLQVRSGRADASFSQDAVARFNAEAEGGSGKFEIGNDQPLLPVVMGPMFSKEDSDLRDAVKATIEKLISDGTYQTILDEHDLGSGAVTEVTVNGGTL
;
A
#
# COMPACT_ATOMS: atom_id res chain seq x y z
N MET A 1 63.20 -8.22 -20.29
CA MET A 1 64.34 -8.13 -19.33
C MET A 1 63.76 -8.39 -17.97
N ARG A 2 64.03 -9.56 -17.45
CA ARG A 2 64.86 -9.89 -16.31
C ARG A 2 64.32 -9.29 -15.00
N SER A 3 64.10 -9.97 -13.91
CA SER A 3 64.61 -11.26 -13.41
C SER A 3 64.08 -11.42 -11.98
N MET A 4 63.45 -12.54 -11.65
CA MET A 4 63.93 -13.50 -10.61
C MET A 4 64.27 -12.89 -9.23
N ASN A 5 63.84 -13.39 -8.13
CA ASN A 5 63.83 -14.72 -7.53
C ASN A 5 64.23 -14.60 -6.04
N LYS A 6 63.80 -15.48 -5.21
CA LYS A 6 64.28 -16.18 -4.02
C LYS A 6 63.39 -16.02 -2.79
N ARG A 7 62.63 -17.06 -2.33
CA ARG A 7 63.04 -18.28 -1.61
C ARG A 7 63.87 -18.04 -0.34
N ASN A 8 63.27 -18.39 0.80
CA ASN A 8 63.84 -19.28 1.85
C ASN A 8 62.79 -19.45 2.96
N LYS A 9 62.26 -20.66 3.19
CA LYS A 9 62.73 -21.76 4.03
C LYS A 9 62.53 -21.50 5.54
N ALA A 10 61.53 -22.10 6.09
CA ALA A 10 61.41 -23.17 7.08
C ALA A 10 62.25 -23.08 8.34
N VAL A 11 61.61 -23.19 9.49
CA VAL A 11 62.05 -24.05 10.60
C VAL A 11 60.84 -24.58 11.36
N VAL A 12 60.83 -25.88 11.58
CA VAL A 12 59.94 -26.74 12.36
C VAL A 12 60.47 -26.82 13.79
N LEU A 13 59.55 -26.83 14.78
CA LEU A 13 59.69 -27.57 16.07
C LEU A 13 58.30 -27.47 16.75
N GLY A 14 57.65 -28.37 16.98
CA GLY A 14 57.33 -29.62 17.56
C GLY A 14 57.45 -29.65 19.09
N VAL A 15 56.34 -29.78 19.80
CA VAL A 15 56.23 -30.56 21.05
C VAL A 15 54.78 -30.99 21.30
N THR A 16 54.63 -32.22 21.62
CA THR A 16 53.50 -33.11 21.81
C THR A 16 52.87 -33.05 23.22
N PHE A 17 51.68 -33.74 23.32
CA PHE A 17 50.98 -34.29 24.52
C PHE A 17 49.99 -33.31 25.18
N ALA A 18 48.75 -33.66 25.47
CA ALA A 18 48.16 -34.96 25.86
C ALA A 18 46.66 -35.02 25.59
N VAL A 19 46.20 -36.22 25.39
CA VAL A 19 44.85 -36.75 25.25
C VAL A 19 44.01 -36.60 26.53
N ALA A 20 42.76 -36.21 26.39
CA ALA A 20 41.68 -36.73 27.23
C ALA A 20 40.38 -36.80 26.40
N ALA A 21 39.97 -37.99 26.12
CA ALA A 21 38.69 -38.30 25.50
C ALA A 21 37.58 -38.27 26.56
N THR A 22 36.44 -37.69 26.20
CA THR A 22 35.13 -38.13 26.68
C THR A 22 34.11 -38.05 25.57
N MET A 23 33.62 -39.19 25.20
CA MET A 23 32.44 -39.39 24.35
C MET A 23 31.20 -38.88 25.09
N LEU A 24 30.27 -38.27 24.36
CA LEU A 24 28.88 -38.76 24.34
C LEU A 24 28.15 -38.21 23.10
N ALA A 25 27.52 -39.11 22.42
CA ALA A 25 26.71 -38.94 21.23
C ALA A 25 25.41 -38.17 21.54
N GLY A 26 24.93 -37.48 20.52
CA GLY A 26 23.63 -36.85 20.53
C GLY A 26 23.34 -36.19 19.18
N CYS A 27 23.10 -37.00 18.13
CA CYS A 27 22.46 -36.54 16.90
C CYS A 27 21.03 -36.16 17.20
N SER A 28 20.66 -34.92 16.89
CA SER A 28 19.31 -34.65 16.40
C SER A 28 19.40 -33.37 15.55
N ALA A 29 19.43 -33.55 14.25
CA ALA A 29 19.17 -32.51 13.30
C ALA A 29 17.67 -32.22 13.31
N GLY A 30 17.31 -31.04 13.77
CA GLY A 30 15.99 -30.49 13.70
C GLY A 30 16.18 -28.98 13.67
N GLY A 31 16.40 -28.42 12.48
CA GLY A 31 16.40 -26.98 12.27
C GLY A 31 14.96 -26.48 12.42
N ALA A 32 14.57 -26.13 13.63
CA ALA A 32 13.42 -25.25 13.84
C ALA A 32 13.94 -23.81 13.66
N ALA A 33 13.39 -23.10 12.68
CA ALA A 33 13.51 -21.67 12.60
C ALA A 33 13.05 -21.07 13.94
N PRO A 34 13.68 -20.02 14.47
CA PRO A 34 13.19 -19.36 15.65
C PRO A 34 11.86 -18.70 15.32
N SER A 35 10.76 -19.26 15.82
CA SER A 35 9.53 -18.50 15.98
C SER A 35 9.86 -17.35 16.92
N ALA A 36 9.85 -16.14 16.40
CA ALA A 36 9.91 -14.95 17.22
C ALA A 36 8.59 -14.87 17.99
N ASP A 37 8.58 -15.40 19.21
CA ASP A 37 7.59 -15.07 20.24
C ASP A 37 7.77 -13.59 20.58
N LYS A 38 7.21 -12.69 19.75
CA LYS A 38 7.07 -11.29 20.08
C LYS A 38 5.88 -11.18 21.01
N ALA A 39 6.15 -11.06 22.31
CA ALA A 39 5.12 -10.70 23.28
C ALA A 39 4.38 -9.45 22.78
N PRO A 40 3.06 -9.35 22.98
CA PRO A 40 2.29 -8.16 22.61
C PRO A 40 2.95 -6.91 23.21
N SER A 41 2.87 -5.79 22.48
CA SER A 41 3.45 -4.54 22.97
C SER A 41 2.87 -4.23 24.37
N LYS A 42 3.67 -3.62 25.25
CA LYS A 42 3.21 -3.27 26.62
C LYS A 42 2.05 -2.28 26.65
N ASP A 43 1.78 -1.65 25.50
CA ASP A 43 0.83 -0.55 25.33
C ASP A 43 -0.46 -0.99 24.61
N ALA A 44 -0.60 -2.28 24.27
CA ALA A 44 -1.78 -2.79 23.58
C ALA A 44 -3.06 -2.58 24.42
N ASP A 45 -4.11 -2.07 23.78
CA ASP A 45 -5.43 -1.95 24.38
C ASP A 45 -6.09 -3.32 24.49
N SER A 46 -6.26 -3.80 25.72
CA SER A 46 -6.81 -5.14 25.97
C SER A 46 -8.25 -5.29 25.47
N ALA A 47 -9.05 -4.23 25.52
CA ALA A 47 -10.44 -4.27 25.08
C ALA A 47 -10.54 -4.38 23.55
N LEU A 48 -9.70 -3.63 22.80
CA LEU A 48 -9.62 -3.73 21.35
C LEU A 48 -9.05 -5.10 20.91
N ARG A 49 -8.01 -5.56 21.60
CA ARG A 49 -7.43 -6.87 21.34
C ARG A 49 -8.42 -8.01 21.56
N ASP A 50 -9.33 -7.88 22.51
CA ASP A 50 -10.35 -8.91 22.80
C ASP A 50 -11.42 -9.01 21.69
N MET A 51 -11.55 -8.02 20.83
CA MET A 51 -12.42 -8.06 19.64
C MET A 51 -11.84 -8.89 18.50
N LEU A 52 -10.53 -9.16 18.50
CA LEU A 52 -9.86 -9.89 17.41
C LEU A 52 -10.34 -11.35 17.30
N PRO A 53 -10.41 -11.91 16.07
CA PRO A 53 -10.54 -13.34 15.84
C PRO A 53 -9.47 -14.13 16.61
N ALA A 54 -9.85 -15.31 17.11
CA ALA A 54 -8.97 -16.09 17.98
C ALA A 54 -7.66 -16.50 17.32
N ASP A 55 -7.70 -16.85 16.05
CA ASP A 55 -6.53 -17.25 15.24
C ASP A 55 -5.55 -16.08 15.02
N ILE A 56 -6.02 -14.88 14.71
CA ILE A 56 -5.18 -13.68 14.58
C ILE A 56 -4.60 -13.28 15.94
N LYS A 57 -5.44 -13.36 17.00
CA LYS A 57 -5.01 -13.04 18.37
C LYS A 57 -3.91 -14.00 18.84
N GLU A 58 -4.02 -15.29 18.52
CA GLU A 58 -3.04 -16.33 18.86
C GLU A 58 -1.77 -16.19 18.01
N ALA A 59 -1.90 -15.95 16.70
CA ALA A 59 -0.77 -15.73 15.80
C ALA A 59 0.03 -14.48 16.16
N GLY A 60 -0.61 -13.44 16.72
CA GLY A 60 0.02 -12.17 17.05
C GLY A 60 0.50 -11.37 15.81
N VAL A 61 -0.02 -11.70 14.64
CA VAL A 61 0.38 -11.12 13.35
C VAL A 61 -0.87 -10.73 12.56
N LEU A 62 -0.85 -9.54 11.96
CA LEU A 62 -1.82 -9.08 10.98
C LEU A 62 -1.14 -9.05 9.61
N LYS A 63 -1.60 -9.89 8.69
CA LYS A 63 -1.06 -9.96 7.33
C LYS A 63 -1.80 -8.99 6.42
N ILE A 64 -1.12 -7.97 5.93
CA ILE A 64 -1.70 -7.02 5.00
C ILE A 64 -1.15 -7.23 3.59
N GLY A 65 -2.01 -7.07 2.58
CA GLY A 65 -1.62 -7.01 1.18
C GLY A 65 -1.71 -5.59 0.67
N THR A 66 -0.69 -5.16 -0.06
CA THR A 66 -0.60 -3.82 -0.64
C THR A 66 0.05 -3.84 -2.01
N GLU A 67 -0.11 -2.74 -2.77
CA GLU A 67 0.64 -2.48 -4.01
C GLU A 67 1.49 -1.22 -3.80
N ALA A 68 2.79 -1.41 -3.57
CA ALA A 68 3.68 -0.37 -3.08
C ALA A 68 4.26 0.52 -4.20
N PHE A 69 3.40 1.04 -5.10
CA PHE A 69 3.73 2.00 -6.15
C PHE A 69 2.70 3.13 -6.25
N TYR A 70 2.04 3.47 -5.13
CA TYR A 70 0.93 4.42 -5.07
C TYR A 70 1.14 5.52 -4.00
N PRO A 71 2.25 6.30 -4.09
CA PRO A 71 2.51 7.38 -3.14
C PRO A 71 1.41 8.45 -3.19
N PRO A 72 1.07 9.08 -2.05
CA PRO A 72 1.72 9.01 -0.74
C PRO A 72 1.14 7.93 0.21
N PHE A 73 0.25 7.05 -0.27
CA PHE A 73 -0.42 6.05 0.57
C PHE A 73 0.47 4.84 0.87
N GLU A 74 1.02 4.18 -0.16
CA GLU A 74 1.92 3.05 -0.04
C GLU A 74 2.97 3.07 -1.15
N TYR A 75 4.24 3.04 -0.77
CA TYR A 75 5.36 3.04 -1.72
C TYR A 75 6.63 2.47 -1.09
N LEU A 76 7.58 2.11 -1.93
CA LEU A 76 8.88 1.63 -1.47
C LEU A 76 9.74 2.81 -1.02
N ASP A 77 10.34 2.68 0.17
CA ASP A 77 11.35 3.62 0.67
C ASP A 77 12.64 3.58 -0.17
N ALA A 78 13.59 4.44 0.13
CA ALA A 78 14.88 4.56 -0.55
C ALA A 78 15.71 3.26 -0.58
N ASP A 79 15.42 2.30 0.30
CA ASP A 79 16.04 0.98 0.32
C ASP A 79 15.43 0.00 -0.72
N ASN A 80 14.35 0.38 -1.40
CA ASN A 80 13.56 -0.41 -2.36
C ASN A 80 13.01 -1.73 -1.81
N THR A 81 12.86 -1.85 -0.49
CA THR A 81 12.35 -3.05 0.19
C THR A 81 11.30 -2.76 1.23
N THR A 82 11.46 -1.68 1.99
CA THR A 82 10.52 -1.27 3.03
C THR A 82 9.33 -0.53 2.41
N VAL A 83 8.13 -0.98 2.70
CA VAL A 83 6.91 -0.28 2.29
C VAL A 83 6.59 0.78 3.33
N VAL A 84 6.39 2.01 2.86
CA VAL A 84 6.10 3.20 3.68
C VAL A 84 4.92 3.97 3.10
N GLY A 85 4.47 5.01 3.77
CA GLY A 85 3.37 5.88 3.36
C GLY A 85 2.26 5.92 4.41
N LEU A 86 1.20 6.68 4.12
CA LEU A 86 0.09 6.89 5.05
C LEU A 86 -0.52 5.58 5.54
N ASP A 87 -0.83 4.67 4.62
CA ASP A 87 -1.49 3.40 4.92
C ASP A 87 -0.63 2.55 5.85
N MET A 88 0.68 2.52 5.62
CA MET A 88 1.61 1.77 6.46
C MET A 88 1.75 2.39 7.85
N ALA A 89 1.82 3.72 7.94
CA ALA A 89 1.89 4.42 9.23
C ALA A 89 0.62 4.19 10.06
N LEU A 90 -0.56 4.27 9.44
CA LEU A 90 -1.84 4.01 10.10
C LEU A 90 -1.94 2.55 10.56
N PHE A 91 -1.57 1.59 9.71
CA PHE A 91 -1.65 0.17 10.06
C PHE A 91 -0.60 -0.25 11.09
N GLN A 92 0.56 0.41 11.14
CA GLN A 92 1.50 0.21 12.24
C GLN A 92 0.89 0.67 13.57
N ALA A 93 0.25 1.85 13.62
CA ALA A 93 -0.43 2.33 14.80
C ALA A 93 -1.59 1.41 15.22
N ILE A 94 -2.37 0.89 14.26
CA ILE A 94 -3.42 -0.10 14.51
C ILE A 94 -2.81 -1.40 15.10
N GLY A 95 -1.71 -1.87 14.52
CA GLY A 95 -1.01 -3.05 15.03
C GLY A 95 -0.52 -2.89 16.46
N ASP A 96 0.04 -1.72 16.78
CA ASP A 96 0.54 -1.42 18.12
C ASP A 96 -0.60 -1.41 19.16
N GLU A 97 -1.75 -0.79 18.84
CA GLU A 97 -2.95 -0.77 19.68
C GLU A 97 -3.55 -2.17 19.89
N LEU A 98 -3.58 -2.99 18.85
CA LEU A 98 -4.09 -4.36 18.90
C LEU A 98 -3.07 -5.36 19.46
N GLY A 99 -1.82 -4.95 19.67
CA GLY A 99 -0.71 -5.82 20.08
C GLY A 99 -0.37 -6.87 19.02
N LEU A 100 -0.44 -6.50 17.73
CA LEU A 100 -0.12 -7.32 16.58
C LEU A 100 1.15 -6.82 15.88
N THR A 101 1.92 -7.74 15.32
CA THR A 101 2.95 -7.38 14.34
C THR A 101 2.28 -7.27 12.96
N VAL A 102 2.50 -6.17 12.27
CA VAL A 102 2.01 -6.00 10.89
C VAL A 102 3.00 -6.64 9.92
N ASP A 103 2.53 -7.61 9.15
CA ASP A 103 3.30 -8.32 8.12
C ASP A 103 2.81 -7.87 6.74
N VAL A 104 3.66 -7.15 6.02
CA VAL A 104 3.31 -6.49 4.75
C VAL A 104 3.75 -7.34 3.58
N THR A 105 2.80 -7.72 2.72
CA THR A 105 3.08 -8.39 1.44
C THR A 105 2.80 -7.42 0.29
N ASN A 106 3.86 -6.98 -0.39
CA ASN A 106 3.75 -6.20 -1.62
C ASN A 106 3.47 -7.12 -2.81
N MET A 107 2.43 -6.81 -3.60
CA MET A 107 2.05 -7.56 -4.78
C MET A 107 1.34 -6.66 -5.81
N ALA A 108 1.14 -7.14 -7.04
CA ALA A 108 0.38 -6.42 -8.04
C ALA A 108 -1.07 -6.16 -7.58
N PHE A 109 -1.63 -5.00 -7.93
CA PHE A 109 -2.95 -4.54 -7.47
C PHE A 109 -4.08 -5.52 -7.81
N ASP A 110 -4.06 -6.10 -9.02
CA ASP A 110 -5.03 -7.11 -9.47
C ASP A 110 -4.93 -8.44 -8.70
N GLY A 111 -3.79 -8.69 -8.06
CA GLY A 111 -3.53 -9.86 -7.23
C GLY A 111 -4.10 -9.76 -5.80
N LEU A 112 -4.46 -8.56 -5.32
CA LEU A 112 -4.87 -8.33 -3.93
C LEU A 112 -6.17 -9.06 -3.57
N LEU A 113 -7.22 -8.93 -4.39
CA LEU A 113 -8.50 -9.60 -4.13
C LEU A 113 -8.39 -11.12 -4.15
N PRO A 114 -7.74 -11.75 -5.14
CA PRO A 114 -7.45 -13.18 -5.11
C PRO A 114 -6.62 -13.62 -3.89
N ALA A 115 -5.73 -12.78 -3.36
CA ALA A 115 -4.94 -13.10 -2.18
C ALA A 115 -5.81 -13.08 -0.91
N LEU A 116 -6.71 -12.11 -0.78
CA LEU A 116 -7.70 -12.02 0.31
C LEU A 116 -8.66 -13.22 0.27
N ASP A 117 -9.25 -13.53 -0.90
CA ASP A 117 -10.15 -14.67 -1.09
C ASP A 117 -9.47 -16.02 -0.74
N ALA A 118 -8.17 -16.11 -1.01
CA ALA A 118 -7.36 -17.31 -0.68
C ALA A 118 -6.83 -17.32 0.76
N LYS A 119 -7.17 -16.32 1.59
CA LYS A 119 -6.70 -16.15 2.99
C LYS A 119 -5.16 -16.14 3.10
N ARG A 120 -4.47 -15.64 2.08
CA ARG A 120 -3.02 -15.42 2.11
C ARG A 120 -2.67 -14.12 2.83
N ILE A 121 -3.60 -13.18 2.84
CA ILE A 121 -3.60 -11.93 3.59
C ILE A 121 -4.92 -11.84 4.35
N ASP A 122 -4.92 -11.10 5.46
CA ASP A 122 -6.09 -10.92 6.32
C ASP A 122 -6.89 -9.66 5.92
N VAL A 123 -6.20 -8.68 5.32
CA VAL A 123 -6.78 -7.39 4.90
C VAL A 123 -6.02 -6.82 3.70
N VAL A 124 -6.74 -6.15 2.81
CA VAL A 124 -6.14 -5.34 1.74
C VAL A 124 -6.01 -3.89 2.23
N VAL A 125 -4.80 -3.34 2.15
CA VAL A 125 -4.45 -1.97 2.53
C VAL A 125 -3.70 -1.36 1.35
N ALA A 126 -4.43 -0.68 0.46
CA ALA A 126 -3.93 -0.24 -0.84
C ALA A 126 -4.78 0.92 -1.40
N ALA A 127 -4.97 1.98 -0.60
CA ALA A 127 -5.78 3.15 -0.95
C ALA A 127 -7.12 2.76 -1.63
N MET A 128 -7.74 1.67 -1.16
CA MET A 128 -8.82 0.99 -1.86
C MET A 128 -10.12 1.80 -1.78
N THR A 129 -10.60 2.31 -2.92
CA THR A 129 -11.88 3.02 -3.00
C THR A 129 -13.03 2.08 -2.62
N ASP A 130 -13.86 2.51 -1.67
CA ASP A 130 -15.10 1.82 -1.32
C ASP A 130 -16.16 2.07 -2.40
N THR A 131 -16.54 1.00 -3.11
CA THR A 131 -17.56 1.04 -4.17
C THR A 131 -18.65 0.00 -3.95
N LYS A 132 -19.86 0.27 -4.41
CA LYS A 132 -20.99 -0.70 -4.34
C LYS A 132 -20.67 -2.05 -4.97
N ALA A 133 -19.89 -2.05 -6.06
CA ALA A 133 -19.46 -3.27 -6.72
C ALA A 133 -18.56 -4.13 -5.81
N ARG A 134 -17.61 -3.50 -5.09
CA ARG A 134 -16.74 -4.18 -4.13
C ARG A 134 -17.49 -4.57 -2.86
N GLN A 135 -18.37 -3.70 -2.34
CA GLN A 135 -19.23 -3.98 -1.18
C GLN A 135 -20.11 -5.23 -1.35
N ALA A 136 -20.39 -5.64 -2.59
CA ALA A 136 -21.14 -6.87 -2.82
C ALA A 136 -20.44 -8.12 -2.25
N LYS A 137 -19.09 -8.12 -2.21
CA LYS A 137 -18.26 -9.27 -1.78
C LYS A 137 -17.44 -9.01 -0.53
N TYR A 138 -17.08 -7.77 -0.25
CA TYR A 138 -16.12 -7.36 0.77
C TYR A 138 -16.73 -6.29 1.67
N ASP A 139 -16.14 -6.07 2.83
CA ASP A 139 -16.45 -4.95 3.70
C ASP A 139 -15.28 -3.97 3.77
N PHE A 140 -15.61 -2.70 3.94
CA PHE A 140 -14.66 -1.60 4.08
C PHE A 140 -14.77 -0.94 5.45
N VAL A 141 -13.67 -0.40 5.93
CA VAL A 141 -13.62 0.54 7.05
C VAL A 141 -13.09 1.86 6.50
N ASP A 142 -14.00 2.82 6.26
CA ASP A 142 -13.65 4.07 5.58
C ASP A 142 -12.92 5.01 6.54
N TYR A 143 -11.66 5.27 6.25
CA TYR A 143 -10.82 6.13 7.09
C TYR A 143 -10.34 7.39 6.37
N PHE A 144 -10.59 7.55 5.09
CA PHE A 144 -10.07 8.69 4.33
C PHE A 144 -11.04 9.13 3.24
N LEU A 145 -11.23 10.46 3.12
CA LEU A 145 -12.01 11.09 2.06
C LEU A 145 -11.08 11.59 0.96
N THR A 146 -11.34 11.21 -0.26
CA THR A 146 -10.58 11.65 -1.44
C THR A 146 -11.52 11.90 -2.60
N GLY A 147 -10.99 12.01 -3.80
CA GLY A 147 -11.71 12.08 -5.08
C GLY A 147 -10.78 11.59 -6.18
N GLN A 148 -11.08 12.00 -7.41
CA GLN A 148 -10.26 11.68 -8.57
C GLN A 148 -9.47 12.90 -9.00
N GLY A 149 -8.26 12.68 -9.53
CA GLY A 149 -7.37 13.67 -10.06
C GLY A 149 -6.94 13.36 -11.50
N ILE A 150 -6.70 14.40 -12.28
CA ILE A 150 -6.22 14.29 -13.65
C ILE A 150 -4.83 14.90 -13.70
N VAL A 151 -3.82 14.09 -14.03
CA VAL A 151 -2.46 14.60 -14.27
C VAL A 151 -2.26 14.79 -15.77
N VAL A 152 -1.74 15.95 -16.13
CA VAL A 152 -1.51 16.36 -17.52
C VAL A 152 -0.05 16.75 -17.72
N PRO A 153 0.46 16.80 -18.98
CA PRO A 153 1.75 17.38 -19.27
C PRO A 153 1.80 18.86 -18.85
N ALA A 154 2.98 19.35 -18.47
CA ALA A 154 3.21 20.75 -18.11
C ALA A 154 2.66 21.73 -19.16
N GLY A 155 2.02 22.77 -18.68
CA GLY A 155 1.33 23.76 -19.52
C GLY A 155 -0.06 23.33 -20.00
N ASN A 156 -0.54 22.15 -19.56
CA ASN A 156 -1.86 21.61 -19.88
C ASN A 156 -2.30 21.88 -21.35
N PRO A 157 -1.59 21.35 -22.33
CA PRO A 157 -1.75 21.71 -23.75
C PRO A 157 -3.13 21.41 -24.32
N LYS A 158 -3.90 20.56 -23.64
CA LYS A 158 -5.28 20.18 -24.00
C LYS A 158 -6.33 20.96 -23.20
N SER A 159 -5.91 21.83 -22.26
CA SER A 159 -6.80 22.61 -21.39
C SER A 159 -7.78 21.77 -20.59
N ILE A 160 -7.37 20.59 -20.16
CA ILE A 160 -8.17 19.62 -19.40
C ILE A 160 -8.43 20.18 -17.99
N LYS A 161 -9.70 20.20 -17.55
CA LYS A 161 -10.13 20.70 -16.24
C LYS A 161 -11.13 19.76 -15.54
N GLY A 162 -11.75 18.87 -16.29
CA GLY A 162 -12.75 17.92 -15.79
C GLY A 162 -12.81 16.67 -16.63
N VAL A 163 -13.70 15.76 -16.25
CA VAL A 163 -13.86 14.47 -16.93
C VAL A 163 -14.42 14.63 -18.35
N GLU A 164 -15.21 15.66 -18.58
CA GLU A 164 -15.78 16.01 -19.88
C GLU A 164 -14.73 16.37 -20.94
N ASP A 165 -13.59 16.91 -20.49
CA ASP A 165 -12.47 17.28 -21.36
C ASP A 165 -11.62 16.06 -21.77
N LEU A 166 -11.89 14.88 -21.18
CA LEU A 166 -11.18 13.65 -21.51
C LEU A 166 -11.73 12.95 -22.77
N CYS A 167 -12.93 13.33 -23.23
CA CYS A 167 -13.54 12.71 -24.42
C CYS A 167 -12.59 12.83 -25.63
N GLY A 168 -12.41 11.73 -26.37
CA GLY A 168 -11.52 11.62 -27.53
C GLY A 168 -10.03 11.58 -27.20
N LEU A 169 -9.64 11.71 -25.92
CA LEU A 169 -8.24 11.72 -25.51
C LEU A 169 -7.75 10.33 -25.10
N LYS A 170 -6.42 10.18 -25.07
CA LYS A 170 -5.74 9.00 -24.55
C LYS A 170 -5.49 9.20 -23.06
N VAL A 171 -6.12 8.38 -22.23
CA VAL A 171 -6.01 8.45 -20.77
C VAL A 171 -5.43 7.17 -20.22
N ALA A 172 -4.37 7.28 -19.42
CA ALA A 172 -3.73 6.18 -18.73
C ALA A 172 -4.24 6.05 -17.30
N ALA A 173 -4.41 4.83 -16.80
CA ALA A 173 -4.81 4.56 -15.43
C ALA A 173 -4.29 3.19 -14.96
N LEU A 174 -4.27 2.96 -13.64
CA LEU A 174 -3.93 1.67 -13.03
C LEU A 174 -4.99 0.63 -13.40
N GLU A 175 -4.57 -0.54 -13.89
CA GLU A 175 -5.47 -1.64 -14.22
C GLU A 175 -6.23 -2.18 -12.99
N ALA A 176 -7.41 -2.74 -13.21
CA ALA A 176 -8.32 -3.24 -12.17
C ALA A 176 -8.75 -2.16 -11.13
N SER A 177 -8.41 -0.90 -11.36
CA SER A 177 -8.75 0.21 -10.48
C SER A 177 -10.19 0.72 -10.72
N THR A 178 -10.68 1.47 -9.74
CA THR A 178 -11.95 2.23 -9.87
C THR A 178 -11.85 3.26 -11.00
N GLN A 179 -10.67 3.83 -11.26
CA GLN A 179 -10.43 4.82 -12.29
C GLN A 179 -10.71 4.29 -13.69
N VAL A 180 -10.25 3.07 -14.00
CA VAL A 180 -10.57 2.42 -15.28
C VAL A 180 -12.09 2.23 -15.43
N SER A 181 -12.74 1.75 -14.38
CA SER A 181 -14.21 1.56 -14.41
C SER A 181 -14.97 2.87 -14.61
N LEU A 182 -14.49 3.98 -14.00
CA LEU A 182 -15.05 5.31 -14.20
C LEU A 182 -14.87 5.82 -15.64
N LEU A 183 -13.67 5.66 -16.21
CA LEU A 183 -13.40 6.05 -17.59
C LEU A 183 -14.29 5.25 -18.58
N GLU A 184 -14.49 3.96 -18.33
CA GLU A 184 -15.41 3.13 -19.12
C GLU A 184 -16.87 3.59 -18.98
N LYS A 185 -17.28 3.98 -17.77
CA LYS A 185 -18.60 4.56 -17.54
C LYS A 185 -18.77 5.88 -18.30
N PHE A 186 -17.80 6.80 -18.23
CA PHE A 186 -17.83 8.06 -18.99
C PHE A 186 -17.93 7.82 -20.50
N ASN A 187 -17.28 6.78 -21.01
CA ASN A 187 -17.41 6.39 -22.42
C ASN A 187 -18.84 6.05 -22.83
N THR A 188 -19.66 5.54 -21.92
CA THR A 188 -21.05 5.20 -22.21
C THR A 188 -22.02 6.35 -21.95
N GLU A 189 -21.72 7.25 -21.04
CA GLU A 189 -22.60 8.33 -20.58
C GLU A 189 -22.26 9.65 -21.26
N GLU A 190 -21.06 10.21 -21.02
CA GLU A 190 -20.69 11.56 -21.45
C GLU A 190 -19.95 11.57 -22.80
N CYS A 191 -19.10 10.57 -23.05
CA CYS A 191 -18.20 10.52 -24.22
C CYS A 191 -18.67 9.58 -25.33
N ALA A 192 -19.96 9.19 -25.37
CA ALA A 192 -20.46 8.20 -26.32
C ALA A 192 -20.19 8.56 -27.81
N GLY A 193 -20.08 9.84 -28.15
CA GLY A 193 -19.80 10.31 -29.50
C GLY A 193 -18.30 10.44 -29.84
N ASP A 194 -17.44 10.52 -28.83
CA ASP A 194 -15.98 10.65 -28.95
C ASP A 194 -15.30 9.98 -27.75
N PRO A 195 -15.19 8.64 -27.73
CA PRO A 195 -14.82 7.90 -26.55
C PRO A 195 -13.35 8.10 -26.15
N ILE A 196 -13.11 8.13 -24.83
CA ILE A 196 -11.78 8.12 -24.23
C ILE A 196 -11.05 6.83 -24.64
N VAL A 197 -9.80 6.96 -25.10
CA VAL A 197 -8.93 5.82 -25.36
C VAL A 197 -8.22 5.45 -24.07
N VAL A 198 -8.79 4.51 -23.32
CA VAL A 198 -8.26 4.08 -22.02
C VAL A 198 -7.07 3.14 -22.23
N THR A 199 -5.97 3.41 -21.52
CA THR A 199 -4.82 2.52 -21.42
C THR A 199 -4.62 2.11 -19.97
N ALA A 200 -4.96 0.86 -19.64
CA ALA A 200 -4.75 0.30 -18.32
C ALA A 200 -3.30 -0.21 -18.18
N LEU A 201 -2.64 0.14 -17.11
CA LEU A 201 -1.22 -0.15 -16.82
C LEU A 201 -1.09 -0.87 -15.47
N ALA A 202 -0.03 -1.67 -15.34
CA ALA A 202 0.22 -2.46 -14.14
C ALA A 202 0.49 -1.61 -12.89
N THR A 203 1.02 -0.39 -13.05
CA THR A 203 1.26 0.55 -11.95
C THR A 203 0.85 1.98 -12.33
N ASP A 204 0.55 2.82 -11.33
CA ASP A 204 0.31 4.26 -11.56
C ASP A 204 1.56 4.95 -12.12
N ALA A 205 2.75 4.53 -11.69
CA ALA A 205 4.02 5.04 -12.23
C ALA A 205 4.15 4.77 -13.74
N ASP A 206 3.67 3.63 -14.24
CA ASP A 206 3.63 3.34 -15.68
C ASP A 206 2.62 4.24 -16.39
N ALA A 207 1.49 4.55 -15.79
CA ALA A 207 0.52 5.51 -16.31
C ALA A 207 1.14 6.91 -16.44
N MET A 208 1.85 7.37 -15.43
CA MET A 208 2.60 8.63 -15.46
C MET A 208 3.68 8.63 -16.55
N LEU A 209 4.33 7.50 -16.80
CA LEU A 209 5.31 7.35 -17.88
C LEU A 209 4.67 7.48 -19.29
N GLN A 210 3.40 7.05 -19.47
CA GLN A 210 2.67 7.28 -20.73
C GLN A 210 2.47 8.78 -20.97
N VAL A 211 2.05 9.53 -19.94
CA VAL A 211 1.87 10.99 -20.02
C VAL A 211 3.20 11.67 -20.34
N ARG A 212 4.27 11.34 -19.60
CA ARG A 212 5.60 11.93 -19.81
C ARG A 212 6.16 11.71 -21.22
N SER A 213 5.87 10.55 -21.81
CA SER A 213 6.34 10.21 -23.15
C SER A 213 5.43 10.70 -24.27
N GLY A 214 4.32 11.37 -23.96
CA GLY A 214 3.33 11.82 -24.94
C GLY A 214 2.50 10.70 -25.57
N ARG A 215 2.52 9.50 -25.00
CA ARG A 215 1.68 8.39 -25.45
C ARG A 215 0.28 8.46 -24.90
N ALA A 216 0.11 9.08 -23.72
CA ALA A 216 -1.18 9.49 -23.18
C ALA A 216 -1.24 11.01 -23.04
N ASP A 217 -2.45 11.56 -23.18
CA ASP A 217 -2.74 13.00 -23.01
C ASP A 217 -2.92 13.34 -21.53
N ALA A 218 -3.37 12.38 -20.72
CA ALA A 218 -3.56 12.50 -19.28
C ALA A 218 -3.40 11.15 -18.56
N SER A 219 -3.18 11.20 -17.24
CA SER A 219 -3.40 10.09 -16.31
C SER A 219 -4.57 10.41 -15.41
N PHE A 220 -5.34 9.38 -15.04
CA PHE A 220 -6.50 9.49 -14.15
C PHE A 220 -6.28 8.58 -12.93
N SER A 221 -6.11 9.18 -11.74
CA SER A 221 -5.83 8.47 -10.49
C SER A 221 -6.58 9.10 -9.32
N GLN A 222 -6.36 8.64 -8.09
CA GLN A 222 -6.88 9.35 -6.92
C GLN A 222 -6.22 10.73 -6.80
N ASP A 223 -6.97 11.73 -6.34
CA ASP A 223 -6.53 13.14 -6.33
C ASP A 223 -5.25 13.35 -5.52
N ALA A 224 -5.13 12.72 -4.34
CA ALA A 224 -3.93 12.83 -3.52
C ALA A 224 -2.68 12.27 -4.25
N VAL A 225 -2.83 11.13 -4.95
CA VAL A 225 -1.76 10.53 -5.76
C VAL A 225 -1.43 11.40 -6.97
N ALA A 226 -2.46 11.91 -7.64
CA ALA A 226 -2.29 12.81 -8.78
C ALA A 226 -1.51 14.08 -8.39
N ARG A 227 -1.85 14.70 -7.25
CA ARG A 227 -1.13 15.87 -6.73
C ARG A 227 0.30 15.52 -6.33
N PHE A 228 0.50 14.44 -5.60
CA PHE A 228 1.84 13.97 -5.23
C PHE A 228 2.71 13.78 -6.47
N ASN A 229 2.21 13.11 -7.49
CA ASN A 229 2.94 12.86 -8.74
C ASN A 229 3.23 14.13 -9.52
N ALA A 230 2.34 15.12 -9.50
CA ALA A 230 2.55 16.40 -10.17
C ALA A 230 3.59 17.29 -9.45
N GLU A 231 3.66 17.21 -8.11
CA GLU A 231 4.51 18.04 -7.25
C GLU A 231 5.88 17.39 -6.95
N ALA A 232 6.00 16.06 -7.00
CA ALA A 232 7.23 15.33 -6.68
C ALA A 232 8.42 15.82 -7.54
N GLU A 233 9.62 15.72 -6.99
CA GLU A 233 10.86 16.17 -7.67
C GLU A 233 11.01 15.55 -9.06
N GLY A 234 10.61 14.29 -9.25
CA GLY A 234 10.59 13.61 -10.54
C GLY A 234 9.53 14.17 -11.52
N GLY A 235 8.49 14.79 -11.00
CA GLY A 235 7.40 15.45 -11.75
C GLY A 235 7.60 16.94 -11.94
N SER A 236 8.36 17.57 -11.04
CA SER A 236 8.54 19.02 -10.99
C SER A 236 8.81 19.65 -12.37
N GLY A 237 7.86 20.46 -12.84
CA GLY A 237 7.91 21.13 -14.15
C GLY A 237 7.64 20.23 -15.36
N LYS A 238 7.24 18.95 -15.18
CA LYS A 238 6.86 18.05 -16.28
C LYS A 238 5.38 17.73 -16.32
N PHE A 239 4.72 17.82 -15.16
CA PHE A 239 3.32 17.53 -14.99
C PHE A 239 2.61 18.68 -14.28
N GLU A 240 1.31 18.75 -14.45
CA GLU A 240 0.38 19.64 -13.76
C GLU A 240 -0.89 18.86 -13.41
N ILE A 241 -1.60 19.34 -12.40
CA ILE A 241 -2.97 18.89 -12.11
C ILE A 241 -3.92 19.59 -13.07
N GLY A 242 -4.76 18.83 -13.75
CA GLY A 242 -5.77 19.36 -14.66
C GLY A 242 -6.98 19.96 -13.92
N ASN A 243 -7.35 19.41 -12.77
CA ASN A 243 -8.51 19.83 -11.99
C ASN A 243 -8.12 20.64 -10.75
N ASP A 244 -8.85 21.71 -10.46
CA ASP A 244 -8.60 22.57 -9.29
C ASP A 244 -9.02 21.90 -7.97
N GLN A 245 -10.10 21.11 -7.98
CA GLN A 245 -10.64 20.41 -6.83
C GLN A 245 -10.77 18.91 -7.13
N PRO A 246 -10.71 18.03 -6.10
CA PRO A 246 -10.94 16.60 -6.30
C PRO A 246 -12.28 16.35 -7.01
N LEU A 247 -12.24 15.55 -8.06
CA LEU A 247 -13.42 15.15 -8.82
C LEU A 247 -14.07 13.93 -8.16
N LEU A 248 -15.40 13.81 -8.25
CA LEU A 248 -16.13 12.61 -7.81
C LEU A 248 -15.71 12.19 -6.40
N PRO A 249 -16.05 12.94 -5.33
CA PRO A 249 -15.65 12.61 -3.98
C PRO A 249 -16.01 11.18 -3.60
N VAL A 250 -15.06 10.46 -2.99
CA VAL A 250 -15.22 9.06 -2.57
C VAL A 250 -14.52 8.85 -1.24
N VAL A 251 -14.98 7.84 -0.49
CA VAL A 251 -14.27 7.32 0.67
C VAL A 251 -13.44 6.11 0.27
N MET A 252 -12.39 5.88 1.02
CA MET A 252 -11.54 4.72 0.86
C MET A 252 -11.11 4.15 2.22
N GLY A 253 -10.70 2.90 2.22
CA GLY A 253 -10.25 2.22 3.42
C GLY A 253 -9.76 0.81 3.19
N PRO A 254 -9.25 0.15 4.26
CA PRO A 254 -8.90 -1.25 4.24
C PRO A 254 -10.13 -2.09 3.89
N MET A 255 -9.89 -3.18 3.16
CA MET A 255 -10.93 -4.06 2.70
C MET A 255 -10.75 -5.45 3.30
N PHE A 256 -11.85 -6.01 3.80
CA PHE A 256 -11.92 -7.27 4.52
C PHE A 256 -12.84 -8.26 3.82
N SER A 257 -12.60 -9.56 4.01
CA SER A 257 -13.61 -10.57 3.72
C SER A 257 -14.84 -10.33 4.61
N LYS A 258 -16.03 -10.55 4.07
CA LYS A 258 -17.27 -10.48 4.87
C LYS A 258 -17.35 -11.53 5.99
N GLU A 259 -16.54 -12.58 5.88
CA GLU A 259 -16.42 -13.61 6.91
C GLU A 259 -15.62 -13.13 8.13
N ASP A 260 -14.77 -12.10 7.95
CA ASP A 260 -13.84 -11.61 8.96
C ASP A 260 -14.36 -10.32 9.66
N SER A 261 -15.67 -10.32 9.98
CA SER A 261 -16.35 -9.18 10.62
C SER A 261 -15.71 -8.75 11.95
N ASP A 262 -15.22 -9.69 12.74
CA ASP A 262 -14.58 -9.39 14.03
C ASP A 262 -13.28 -8.60 13.83
N LEU A 263 -12.45 -8.98 12.84
CA LEU A 263 -11.25 -8.23 12.48
C LEU A 263 -11.60 -6.83 11.97
N ARG A 264 -12.59 -6.72 11.06
CA ARG A 264 -13.08 -5.44 10.55
C ARG A 264 -13.51 -4.52 11.70
N ASP A 265 -14.29 -5.04 12.65
CA ASP A 265 -14.84 -4.25 13.75
C ASP A 265 -13.74 -3.85 14.76
N ALA A 266 -12.75 -4.71 14.99
CA ALA A 266 -11.57 -4.39 15.80
C ALA A 266 -10.75 -3.26 15.16
N VAL A 267 -10.49 -3.32 13.85
CA VAL A 267 -9.79 -2.26 13.11
C VAL A 267 -10.59 -0.96 13.13
N LYS A 268 -11.91 -1.01 12.90
CA LYS A 268 -12.78 0.17 12.99
C LYS A 268 -12.68 0.84 14.35
N ALA A 269 -12.87 0.08 15.42
CA ALA A 269 -12.81 0.61 16.81
C ALA A 269 -11.43 1.19 17.12
N THR A 270 -10.37 0.59 16.58
CA THR A 270 -9.01 1.12 16.73
C THR A 270 -8.83 2.46 16.02
N ILE A 271 -9.30 2.61 14.78
CA ILE A 271 -9.23 3.88 14.05
C ILE A 271 -10.05 4.96 14.79
N GLU A 272 -11.24 4.62 15.31
CA GLU A 272 -12.04 5.55 16.13
C GLU A 272 -11.29 6.01 17.38
N LYS A 273 -10.56 5.12 18.05
CA LYS A 273 -9.67 5.47 19.17
C LYS A 273 -8.56 6.42 18.73
N LEU A 274 -7.85 6.10 17.63
CA LEU A 274 -6.78 6.94 17.09
C LEU A 274 -7.28 8.33 16.66
N ILE A 275 -8.53 8.45 16.21
CA ILE A 275 -9.18 9.75 15.95
C ILE A 275 -9.40 10.48 17.27
N SER A 276 -9.93 9.79 18.28
CA SER A 276 -10.30 10.42 19.56
C SER A 276 -9.10 10.93 20.36
N ASP A 277 -7.94 10.30 20.24
CA ASP A 277 -6.70 10.69 20.93
C ASP A 277 -5.78 11.60 20.10
N GLY A 278 -6.12 11.84 18.82
CA GLY A 278 -5.40 12.73 17.92
C GLY A 278 -4.26 12.07 17.14
N THR A 279 -3.96 10.80 17.37
CA THR A 279 -2.91 10.05 16.68
C THR A 279 -3.20 9.97 15.17
N TYR A 280 -4.44 9.68 14.80
CA TYR A 280 -4.87 9.64 13.41
C TYR A 280 -4.58 10.96 12.67
N GLN A 281 -4.96 12.12 13.25
CA GLN A 281 -4.70 13.41 12.66
C GLN A 281 -3.19 13.68 12.52
N THR A 282 -2.41 13.31 13.52
CA THR A 282 -0.94 13.45 13.49
C THR A 282 -0.35 12.66 12.32
N ILE A 283 -0.78 11.41 12.13
CA ILE A 283 -0.33 10.56 11.01
C ILE A 283 -0.68 11.21 9.66
N LEU A 284 -1.90 11.71 9.50
CA LEU A 284 -2.31 12.40 8.27
C LEU A 284 -1.48 13.64 7.98
N ASP A 285 -1.20 14.45 9.01
CA ASP A 285 -0.44 15.70 8.87
C ASP A 285 1.03 15.43 8.54
N GLU A 286 1.62 14.35 9.07
CA GLU A 286 2.99 13.92 8.74
C GLU A 286 3.15 13.51 7.27
N HIS A 287 2.03 13.16 6.61
CA HIS A 287 1.99 12.80 5.18
C HIS A 287 1.39 13.89 4.28
N ASP A 288 1.15 15.11 4.80
CA ASP A 288 0.49 16.22 4.09
C ASP A 288 -0.91 15.88 3.58
N LEU A 289 -1.61 14.95 4.24
CA LEU A 289 -2.93 14.42 3.84
C LEU A 289 -4.07 14.81 4.79
N GLY A 290 -3.85 15.77 5.69
CA GLY A 290 -4.83 16.20 6.69
C GLY A 290 -6.19 16.63 6.11
N SER A 291 -6.23 17.09 4.86
CA SER A 291 -7.48 17.49 4.18
C SER A 291 -8.43 16.31 3.89
N GLY A 292 -7.93 15.07 3.88
CA GLY A 292 -8.72 13.86 3.68
C GLY A 292 -9.23 13.22 4.97
N ALA A 293 -8.99 13.87 6.13
CA ALA A 293 -9.42 13.36 7.42
C ALA A 293 -10.93 13.16 7.48
N VAL A 294 -11.36 12.00 8.00
CA VAL A 294 -12.76 11.75 8.36
C VAL A 294 -12.97 12.04 9.84
N THR A 295 -14.17 12.48 10.19
CA THR A 295 -14.59 12.70 11.59
C THR A 295 -15.35 11.50 12.16
N GLU A 296 -15.81 10.60 11.29
CA GLU A 296 -16.55 9.39 11.63
C GLU A 296 -16.06 8.25 10.72
N VAL A 297 -15.79 7.11 11.32
CA VAL A 297 -15.39 5.90 10.61
C VAL A 297 -16.61 5.11 10.22
N THR A 298 -16.87 4.96 8.94
CA THR A 298 -18.01 4.21 8.43
C THR A 298 -17.62 2.81 7.96
N VAL A 299 -18.59 1.90 7.94
CA VAL A 299 -18.45 0.61 7.26
C VAL A 299 -19.29 0.64 6.00
N ASN A 300 -18.65 0.42 4.84
CA ASN A 300 -19.34 0.41 3.55
C ASN A 300 -20.06 1.75 3.24
N GLY A 301 -19.46 2.87 3.62
CA GLY A 301 -20.02 4.21 3.42
C GLY A 301 -19.94 4.72 1.98
N GLY A 302 -19.12 4.09 1.14
CA GLY A 302 -18.98 4.44 -0.27
C GLY A 302 -20.26 4.33 -1.05
N THR A 303 -20.48 5.28 -1.96
CA THR A 303 -21.72 5.41 -2.76
C THR A 303 -21.51 5.23 -4.26
N LEU A 304 -20.26 5.11 -4.71
CA LEU A 304 -19.87 4.97 -6.12
C LEU A 304 -20.31 3.62 -6.72
#